data_b0b6c008e696ee286b60c16b16e61afe
#
_entry.id   b0b6c008e696ee286b60c16b16e61afe
#
_cell.length_a   1.000
_cell.length_b   1.000
_cell.length_c   1.000
_cell.angle_alpha   90.00
_cell.angle_beta   90.00
_cell.angle_gamma   90.00
#
_symmetry.space_group_name_H-M   'P 1'
#
loop_
_entity.id
_entity.type
_entity.pdbx_description
1 polymer ?
#
loop_
_entity_poly.entity_id
_entity_poly.type
_entity_poly.pdbx_seq_one_letter_code
_entity_poly.pdbx_strand_id
1 'polypeptide(L)'
;RGENITLIFANNGIYGMTGGQMAPTTLLGQKTSTSPYGRDFTYDGYPIRMAEMLATLEGSAFIARVAVNNPANLMKAKRAIRKAFQMQIEEMGFSFVEVLLACPTNWGMTALEANRRVEEEMIPYFPLGILKERKMADYL
;
A
#
# COMPACT_ATOMS: atom_id res chain seq x y z
N ARG A 1 0.39 4.94 19.94
CA ARG A 1 0.32 3.75 20.79
C ARG A 1 0.76 2.55 19.98
N GLY A 2 1.69 1.75 20.48
CA GLY A 2 2.25 0.58 19.77
C GLY A 2 1.43 -0.68 20.03
N GLU A 3 0.16 -0.67 19.66
CA GLU A 3 -0.70 -1.86 19.82
C GLU A 3 -0.18 -3.02 18.97
N ASN A 4 -0.26 -4.22 19.51
CA ASN A 4 0.23 -5.44 18.88
C ASN A 4 -0.75 -5.96 17.82
N ILE A 5 -0.85 -5.24 16.71
CA ILE A 5 -1.80 -5.47 15.60
C ILE A 5 -1.05 -5.50 14.27
N THR A 6 -1.43 -6.41 13.39
CA THR A 6 -0.98 -6.43 11.99
C THR A 6 -2.10 -5.96 11.07
N LEU A 7 -1.83 -4.90 10.30
CA LEU A 7 -2.74 -4.38 9.29
C LEU A 7 -2.20 -4.66 7.88
N ILE A 8 -2.99 -5.37 7.07
CA ILE A 8 -2.71 -5.55 5.65
C ILE A 8 -3.60 -4.59 4.85
N PHE A 9 -2.99 -3.62 4.20
CA PHE A 9 -3.67 -2.60 3.42
C PHE A 9 -3.60 -2.92 1.92
N ALA A 10 -4.72 -3.32 1.34
CA ALA A 10 -4.87 -3.55 -0.09
C ALA A 10 -5.05 -2.20 -0.81
N ASN A 11 -4.01 -1.71 -1.49
CA ASN A 11 -4.02 -0.44 -2.18
C ASN A 11 -4.07 -0.63 -3.70
N ASN A 12 -5.24 -0.36 -4.28
CA ASN A 12 -5.46 -0.30 -5.72
C ASN A 12 -5.76 1.14 -6.21
N GLY A 13 -5.53 2.15 -5.38
CA GLY A 13 -5.75 3.56 -5.71
C GLY A 13 -7.20 3.94 -6.00
N ILE A 14 -8.19 3.15 -5.52
CA ILE A 14 -9.61 3.38 -5.78
C ILE A 14 -10.47 2.66 -4.75
N TYR A 15 -11.65 3.17 -4.43
CA TYR A 15 -12.68 2.42 -3.69
C TYR A 15 -13.46 1.52 -4.65
N GLY A 16 -12.87 0.37 -5.00
CA GLY A 16 -13.40 -0.50 -6.05
C GLY A 16 -14.73 -1.16 -5.71
N MET A 17 -14.92 -1.63 -4.48
CA MET A 17 -16.09 -2.37 -4.06
C MET A 17 -17.38 -1.51 -4.04
N THR A 18 -17.25 -0.22 -3.75
CA THR A 18 -18.40 0.71 -3.63
C THR A 18 -18.72 1.46 -4.90
N GLY A 19 -18.06 1.17 -6.03
CA GLY A 19 -18.36 1.76 -7.34
C GLY A 19 -17.26 2.61 -7.94
N GLY A 20 -16.01 2.46 -7.49
CA GLY A 20 -14.86 3.07 -8.15
C GLY A 20 -14.63 4.54 -7.81
N GLN A 21 -14.96 4.98 -6.61
CA GLN A 21 -14.72 6.35 -6.16
C GLN A 21 -13.23 6.62 -5.92
N MET A 22 -12.88 7.90 -5.92
CA MET A 22 -11.53 8.35 -5.57
C MET A 22 -11.19 7.98 -4.13
N ALA A 23 -10.03 7.34 -3.95
CA ALA A 23 -9.46 7.01 -2.65
C ALA A 23 -8.36 8.02 -2.28
N PRO A 24 -7.95 8.10 -1.02
CA PRO A 24 -6.82 8.94 -0.62
C PRO A 24 -5.52 8.62 -1.37
N THR A 25 -5.36 7.40 -1.85
CA THR A 25 -4.17 6.93 -2.59
C THR A 25 -4.35 6.95 -4.12
N THR A 26 -5.45 7.45 -4.65
CA THR A 26 -5.66 7.61 -6.10
C THR A 26 -4.56 8.50 -6.69
N LEU A 27 -3.90 8.03 -7.75
CA LEU A 27 -2.82 8.77 -8.40
C LEU A 27 -3.32 10.04 -9.10
N LEU A 28 -2.44 11.02 -9.28
CA LEU A 28 -2.76 12.23 -10.07
C LEU A 28 -3.13 11.83 -11.50
N GLY A 29 -4.14 12.49 -12.05
CA GLY A 29 -4.69 12.18 -13.37
C GLY A 29 -5.53 10.90 -13.45
N GLN A 30 -5.56 10.06 -12.41
CA GLN A 30 -6.38 8.85 -12.41
C GLN A 30 -7.86 9.19 -12.36
N LYS A 31 -8.59 8.72 -13.38
CA LYS A 31 -10.05 8.86 -13.45
C LYS A 31 -10.73 7.87 -12.52
N THR A 32 -11.78 8.34 -11.87
CA THR A 32 -12.64 7.54 -10.97
C THR A 32 -14.08 7.99 -11.13
N SER A 33 -15.05 7.27 -10.53
CA SER A 33 -16.46 7.68 -10.60
C SER A 33 -16.75 9.04 -9.95
N THR A 34 -15.90 9.50 -9.03
CA THR A 34 -16.02 10.81 -8.37
C THR A 34 -14.99 11.84 -8.87
N SER A 35 -14.06 11.44 -9.74
CA SER A 35 -13.11 12.32 -10.42
C SER A 35 -13.04 11.97 -11.92
N PRO A 36 -14.08 12.27 -12.71
CA PRO A 36 -14.20 11.83 -14.11
C PRO A 36 -13.15 12.44 -15.03
N TYR A 37 -12.59 13.60 -14.66
CA TYR A 37 -11.49 14.26 -15.39
C TYR A 37 -10.10 13.85 -14.91
N GLY A 38 -10.02 13.02 -13.88
CA GLY A 38 -8.80 12.62 -13.18
C GLY A 38 -8.58 13.43 -11.91
N ARG A 39 -7.84 12.85 -10.95
CA ARG A 39 -7.45 13.54 -9.72
C ARG A 39 -6.58 14.76 -10.04
N ASP A 40 -6.95 15.92 -9.55
CA ASP A 40 -6.20 17.17 -9.67
C ASP A 40 -5.69 17.62 -8.31
N PHE A 41 -4.36 17.85 -8.19
CA PHE A 41 -3.76 18.26 -6.92
C PHE A 41 -4.28 19.60 -6.38
N THR A 42 -4.79 20.48 -7.28
CA THR A 42 -5.30 21.79 -6.90
C THR A 42 -6.60 21.70 -6.09
N TYR A 43 -7.45 20.71 -6.41
CA TYR A 43 -8.76 20.52 -5.77
C TYR A 43 -8.77 19.32 -4.82
N ASP A 44 -8.12 18.22 -5.22
CA ASP A 44 -8.19 16.94 -4.53
C ASP A 44 -6.96 16.66 -3.64
N GLY A 45 -5.92 17.50 -3.75
CA GLY A 45 -4.63 17.31 -3.09
C GLY A 45 -3.85 16.12 -3.64
N TYR A 46 -2.66 15.90 -3.09
CA TYR A 46 -1.77 14.81 -3.48
C TYR A 46 -2.19 13.47 -2.88
N PRO A 47 -1.88 12.34 -3.56
CA PRO A 47 -2.10 11.01 -2.99
C PRO A 47 -1.31 10.82 -1.68
N ILE A 48 -1.97 10.23 -0.69
CA ILE A 48 -1.37 9.98 0.63
C ILE A 48 -0.42 8.78 0.55
N ARG A 49 0.78 8.94 1.11
CA ARG A 49 1.77 7.88 1.27
C ARG A 49 1.66 7.26 2.66
N MET A 50 0.71 6.31 2.82
CA MET A 50 0.38 5.74 4.13
C MET A 50 1.55 5.03 4.80
N ALA A 51 2.34 4.25 4.06
CA ALA A 51 3.47 3.52 4.63
C ALA A 51 4.53 4.48 5.20
N GLU A 52 4.85 5.56 4.49
CA GLU A 52 5.78 6.59 4.96
C GLU A 52 5.26 7.31 6.21
N MET A 53 3.99 7.68 6.24
CA MET A 53 3.38 8.32 7.42
C MET A 53 3.43 7.40 8.64
N LEU A 54 3.07 6.13 8.48
CA LEU A 54 3.09 5.16 9.58
C LEU A 54 4.50 4.79 10.02
N ALA A 55 5.49 4.88 9.14
CA ALA A 55 6.89 4.64 9.49
C ALA A 55 7.45 5.69 10.46
N THR A 56 6.89 6.91 10.51
CA THR A 56 7.30 7.95 11.46
C THR A 56 6.83 7.71 12.88
N LEU A 57 5.83 6.84 13.08
CA LEU A 57 5.29 6.55 14.41
C LEU A 57 6.26 5.69 15.22
N GLU A 58 6.60 6.10 16.43
CA GLU A 58 7.50 5.33 17.31
C GLU A 58 6.94 3.93 17.63
N GLY A 59 5.63 3.81 17.85
CA GLY A 59 4.97 2.55 18.18
C GLY A 59 4.87 1.54 17.03
N SER A 60 5.28 1.90 15.80
CA SER A 60 5.30 0.95 14.68
C SER A 60 6.56 0.08 14.71
N ALA A 61 6.38 -1.24 14.59
CA ALA A 61 7.45 -2.23 14.61
C ALA A 61 7.90 -2.63 13.20
N PHE A 62 6.96 -2.80 12.27
CA PHE A 62 7.27 -3.18 10.90
C PHE A 62 6.36 -2.47 9.91
N ILE A 63 6.95 -1.75 8.98
CA ILE A 63 6.22 -1.06 7.91
C ILE A 63 6.86 -1.45 6.57
N ALA A 64 6.06 -2.01 5.68
CA ALA A 64 6.54 -2.41 4.36
C ALA A 64 5.51 -2.06 3.27
N ARG A 65 6.00 -1.80 2.07
CA ARG A 65 5.20 -1.72 0.85
C ARG A 65 5.66 -2.77 -0.14
N VAL A 66 4.72 -3.54 -0.64
CA VAL A 66 4.93 -4.65 -1.59
C VAL A 66 3.92 -4.56 -2.73
N ALA A 67 4.11 -5.38 -3.75
CA ALA A 67 3.16 -5.49 -4.86
C ALA A 67 2.89 -6.96 -5.17
N VAL A 68 1.81 -7.24 -5.93
CA VAL A 68 1.44 -8.59 -6.34
C VAL A 68 1.19 -8.69 -7.86
N ASN A 69 1.72 -7.75 -8.61
CA ASN A 69 1.55 -7.62 -10.06
C ASN A 69 2.33 -8.64 -10.89
N ASN A 70 3.29 -9.35 -10.29
CA ASN A 70 4.06 -10.42 -10.93
C ASN A 70 4.52 -11.46 -9.89
N PRO A 71 4.99 -12.67 -10.33
CA PRO A 71 5.38 -13.75 -9.41
C PRO A 71 6.51 -13.38 -8.45
N ALA A 72 7.49 -12.59 -8.89
CA ALA A 72 8.63 -12.18 -8.06
C ALA A 72 8.16 -11.25 -6.92
N ASN A 73 7.31 -10.28 -7.23
CA ASN A 73 6.72 -9.38 -6.25
C ASN A 73 5.76 -10.10 -5.30
N LEU A 74 4.97 -11.07 -5.81
CA LEU A 74 4.13 -11.92 -4.96
C LEU A 74 4.94 -12.67 -3.90
N MET A 75 6.12 -13.20 -4.25
CA MET A 75 6.99 -13.88 -3.28
C MET A 75 7.56 -12.91 -2.24
N LYS A 76 7.85 -11.66 -2.62
CA LYS A 76 8.26 -10.61 -1.68
C LYS A 76 7.10 -10.24 -0.75
N ALA A 77 5.88 -10.11 -1.28
CA ALA A 77 4.68 -9.82 -0.50
C ALA A 77 4.41 -10.91 0.56
N LYS A 78 4.49 -12.19 0.17
CA LYS A 78 4.35 -13.31 1.12
C LYS A 78 5.36 -13.23 2.27
N ARG A 79 6.63 -12.90 1.98
CA ARG A 79 7.67 -12.76 3.02
C ARG A 79 7.39 -11.58 3.95
N ALA A 80 6.99 -10.42 3.40
CA ALA A 80 6.68 -9.25 4.20
C ALA A 80 5.48 -9.47 5.12
N ILE A 81 4.41 -10.09 4.60
CA ILE A 81 3.21 -10.43 5.40
C ILE A 81 3.57 -11.41 6.52
N ARG A 82 4.34 -12.46 6.20
CA ARG A 82 4.82 -13.41 7.23
C ARG A 82 5.64 -12.70 8.31
N LYS A 83 6.54 -11.80 7.91
CA LYS A 83 7.34 -11.01 8.86
C LYS A 83 6.47 -10.14 9.76
N ALA A 84 5.46 -9.46 9.19
CA ALA A 84 4.53 -8.63 9.95
C ALA A 84 3.80 -9.42 11.05
N PHE A 85 3.29 -10.62 10.73
CA PHE A 85 2.67 -11.50 11.71
C PHE A 85 3.67 -12.03 12.74
N GLN A 86 4.90 -12.30 12.33
CA GLN A 86 5.95 -12.72 13.27
C GLN A 86 6.26 -11.62 14.29
N MET A 87 6.37 -10.36 13.85
CA MET A 87 6.54 -9.21 14.75
C MET A 87 5.38 -9.09 15.75
N GLN A 88 4.16 -9.39 15.32
CA GLN A 88 3.00 -9.42 16.20
C GLN A 88 3.07 -10.55 17.23
N ILE A 89 3.48 -11.76 16.81
CA ILE A 89 3.66 -12.91 17.72
C ILE A 89 4.75 -12.63 18.76
N GLU A 90 5.81 -11.92 18.35
CA GLU A 90 6.93 -11.51 19.20
C GLU A 90 6.60 -10.25 20.05
N GLU A 91 5.35 -9.78 20.02
CA GLU A 91 4.87 -8.60 20.76
C GLU A 91 5.66 -7.31 20.52
N MET A 92 6.22 -7.16 19.31
CA MET A 92 7.07 -6.04 18.93
C MET A 92 6.29 -4.74 18.66
N GLY A 93 4.96 -4.78 18.58
CA GLY A 93 4.09 -3.64 18.34
C GLY A 93 3.39 -3.67 17.00
N PHE A 94 2.95 -2.51 16.51
CA PHE A 94 2.14 -2.36 15.30
C PHE A 94 2.92 -2.69 14.02
N SER A 95 2.33 -3.54 13.18
CA SER A 95 2.85 -3.88 11.86
C SER A 95 1.88 -3.48 10.75
N PHE A 96 2.41 -2.94 9.65
CA PHE A 96 1.63 -2.51 8.48
C PHE A 96 2.28 -2.97 7.19
N VAL A 97 1.51 -3.65 6.34
CA VAL A 97 1.97 -4.03 5.00
C VAL A 97 1.00 -3.46 3.97
N GLU A 98 1.45 -2.46 3.23
CA GLU A 98 0.75 -1.94 2.07
C GLU A 98 1.04 -2.83 0.86
N VAL A 99 -0.04 -3.35 0.25
CA VAL A 99 0.04 -4.23 -0.92
C VAL A 99 -0.54 -3.51 -2.13
N LEU A 100 0.31 -3.10 -3.06
CA LEU A 100 -0.11 -2.55 -4.33
C LEU A 100 -0.69 -3.67 -5.22
N LEU A 101 -1.90 -3.47 -5.69
CA LEU A 101 -2.59 -4.46 -6.52
C LEU A 101 -3.45 -3.81 -7.61
N ALA A 102 -3.71 -4.58 -8.65
CA ALA A 102 -4.53 -4.15 -9.78
C ALA A 102 -6.04 -4.20 -9.45
N CYS A 103 -6.82 -3.32 -10.08
CA CYS A 103 -8.28 -3.37 -10.11
C CYS A 103 -8.78 -3.26 -11.56
N PRO A 104 -8.67 -4.33 -12.37
CA PRO A 104 -9.01 -4.28 -13.79
C PRO A 104 -10.40 -3.74 -14.07
N THR A 105 -11.40 -4.22 -13.33
CA THR A 105 -12.81 -3.84 -13.52
C THR A 105 -13.04 -2.33 -13.36
N ASN A 106 -12.59 -1.73 -12.26
CA ASN A 106 -12.83 -0.30 -12.02
C ASN A 106 -11.86 0.61 -12.79
N TRP A 107 -10.74 0.07 -13.29
CA TRP A 107 -9.84 0.82 -14.16
C TRP A 107 -10.22 0.70 -15.64
N GLY A 108 -11.19 -0.18 -16.00
CA GLY A 108 -11.58 -0.45 -17.38
C GLY A 108 -10.47 -1.07 -18.21
N MET A 109 -9.66 -1.93 -17.61
CA MET A 109 -8.46 -2.53 -18.20
C MET A 109 -8.55 -4.04 -18.21
N THR A 110 -7.80 -4.69 -19.11
CA THR A 110 -7.52 -6.13 -19.01
C THR A 110 -6.62 -6.39 -17.79
N ALA A 111 -6.58 -7.63 -17.31
CA ALA A 111 -5.72 -8.01 -16.19
C ALA A 111 -4.23 -7.73 -16.47
N LEU A 112 -3.78 -7.91 -17.73
CA LEU A 112 -2.40 -7.67 -18.14
C LEU A 112 -2.06 -6.17 -18.10
N GLU A 113 -2.93 -5.33 -18.66
CA GLU A 113 -2.77 -3.86 -18.65
C GLU A 113 -2.79 -3.32 -17.22
N ALA A 114 -3.70 -3.82 -16.38
CA ALA A 114 -3.80 -3.40 -14.99
C ALA A 114 -2.54 -3.77 -14.17
N ASN A 115 -1.97 -4.96 -14.39
CA ASN A 115 -0.70 -5.34 -13.77
C ASN A 115 0.48 -4.49 -14.27
N ARG A 116 0.50 -4.16 -15.58
CA ARG A 116 1.50 -3.25 -16.15
C ARG A 116 1.38 -1.85 -15.53
N ARG A 117 0.16 -1.35 -15.36
CA ARG A 117 -0.09 -0.07 -14.69
C ARG A 117 0.43 -0.04 -13.25
N VAL A 118 0.29 -1.12 -12.49
CA VAL A 118 0.92 -1.22 -11.16
C VAL A 118 2.43 -1.02 -11.26
N GLU A 119 3.08 -1.66 -12.26
CA GLU A 119 4.53 -1.55 -12.47
C GLU A 119 4.97 -0.15 -12.90
N GLU A 120 4.27 0.44 -13.88
CA GLU A 120 4.70 1.65 -14.59
C GLU A 120 4.25 2.96 -13.90
N GLU A 121 3.13 2.93 -13.15
CA GLU A 121 2.55 4.14 -12.53
C GLU A 121 2.54 4.07 -11.00
N MET A 122 2.06 2.96 -10.41
CA MET A 122 1.91 2.89 -8.96
C MET A 122 3.26 2.73 -8.24
N ILE A 123 4.10 1.79 -8.68
CA ILE A 123 5.40 1.54 -8.05
C ILE A 123 6.32 2.77 -8.09
N PRO A 124 6.44 3.53 -9.17
CA PRO A 124 7.22 4.76 -9.18
C PRO A 124 6.74 5.83 -8.18
N TYR A 125 5.41 5.93 -7.98
CA TYR A 125 4.85 6.86 -7.00
C TYR A 125 4.94 6.32 -5.56
N PHE A 126 4.70 5.03 -5.39
CA PHE A 126 4.74 4.28 -4.13
C PHE A 126 5.90 3.26 -4.16
N PRO A 127 7.17 3.66 -3.95
CA PRO A 127 8.30 2.76 -4.04
C PRO A 127 8.19 1.57 -3.09
N LEU A 128 8.49 0.37 -3.60
CA LEU A 128 8.45 -0.86 -2.80
C LEU A 128 9.63 -0.95 -1.85
N GLY A 129 9.42 -1.53 -0.68
CA GLY A 129 10.49 -1.79 0.28
C GLY A 129 9.99 -1.95 1.71
N ILE A 130 10.94 -2.19 2.59
CA ILE A 130 10.76 -2.12 4.04
C ILE A 130 11.12 -0.69 4.45
N LEU A 131 10.14 0.05 4.98
CA LEU A 131 10.30 1.45 5.40
C LEU A 131 10.71 1.54 6.86
N LYS A 132 10.31 0.54 7.67
CA LYS A 132 10.70 0.43 9.07
C LYS A 132 10.74 -1.04 9.49
N GLU A 133 11.76 -1.41 10.20
CA GLU A 133 11.88 -2.70 10.87
C GLU A 133 12.60 -2.52 12.19
N ARG A 134 11.87 -2.70 13.29
CA ARG A 134 12.41 -2.64 14.65
C ARG A 134 13.14 -3.95 14.96
N LYS A 135 14.26 -3.86 15.66
CA LYS A 135 15.02 -5.03 16.14
C LYS A 135 14.81 -5.20 17.63
N MET A 136 14.96 -6.44 18.14
CA MET A 136 14.90 -6.71 19.58
C MET A 136 15.89 -5.87 20.39
N ALA A 137 17.05 -5.55 19.81
CA ALA A 137 18.04 -4.68 20.45
C ALA A 137 17.58 -3.23 20.69
N ASP A 138 16.52 -2.79 20.01
CA ASP A 138 15.98 -1.43 20.16
C ASP A 138 15.13 -1.26 21.45
N TYR A 139 14.93 -2.36 22.22
CA TYR A 139 14.20 -2.39 23.50
C TYR A 139 15.11 -2.45 24.73
N LEU A 140 16.43 -2.52 24.54
CA LEU A 140 17.45 -2.57 25.60
C LEU A 140 18.15 -1.25 25.77
#